data_58251e0c297791fa31f74ee4a4fa78b2
#
_entry.id   58251e0c297791fa31f74ee4a4fa78b2
#
_cell.length_a   1.000
_cell.length_b   1.000
_cell.length_c   1.000
_cell.angle_alpha   90.00
_cell.angle_beta   90.00
_cell.angle_gamma   90.00
#
_symmetry.space_group_name_H-M   'P 1'
#
loop_
_entity.id
_entity.type
_entity.pdbx_description
1 polymer ?
#
loop_
_entity_poly.entity_id
_entity_poly.type
_entity_poly.pdbx_seq_one_letter_code
_entity_poly.pdbx_strand_id
1 'polypeptide(L)'
;MPQYDNSNAADWGFDTRSIHAGQTVDSDTSARNLPIFLTSSYVFDNAEHAKQRFALENLGPVYSRLTNPTVEVVENRLASLEGGVHAVLLASGQAAETAAILNLARAGSHIVSSPRLYGGTTTLFTVTLARLGIETTFVDDPDDPASWQAAVQDNTVAFYGETFANPQADILDIPAIAEVAHANNVPFIVDNTLATAALVRPLELGADIVVASLTKFYTGNGSALGGVLVDGGQFDWTIERNGAPVFPDFVTPDPAYHGLRYADLGPAAFGLKARVGLLRDTGAAPSAFNAWVTAQGLETLSLRVERHNSNAKKVAEFLANHPKVATVNYAGLETSPWYSIKEKLGLDYTGSVLSFDIKGDKDAAWAFIDALKLHSNVANVGDVRSLVVHPATTTHSQSNEEELRRAGINQSTIRLSVGIENIDDIIADLEAGFATIS
;
A
#
# COMPACT_ATOMS: atom_id res chain seq x y z
N MET A 1 -18.86 -33.05 -6.32
CA MET A 1 -17.99 -32.34 -5.39
C MET A 1 -16.91 -31.65 -6.19
N PRO A 2 -16.57 -30.41 -5.89
CA PRO A 2 -15.95 -29.55 -6.85
C PRO A 2 -14.58 -30.05 -7.29
N GLN A 3 -14.38 -30.03 -8.60
CA GLN A 3 -13.07 -30.17 -9.24
C GLN A 3 -12.12 -28.99 -8.91
N TYR A 4 -12.59 -28.04 -8.08
CA TYR A 4 -11.92 -26.75 -7.83
C TYR A 4 -11.66 -26.60 -6.32
N ASP A 5 -10.64 -27.29 -5.84
CA ASP A 5 -10.16 -27.20 -4.46
C ASP A 5 -8.96 -26.23 -4.41
N ASN A 6 -9.07 -25.19 -3.60
CA ASN A 6 -8.01 -24.20 -3.36
C ASN A 6 -7.19 -24.50 -2.10
N SER A 7 -7.33 -25.68 -1.50
CA SER A 7 -6.60 -26.07 -0.27
C SER A 7 -5.08 -25.97 -0.43
N ASN A 8 -4.55 -26.11 -1.64
CA ASN A 8 -3.13 -26.02 -1.98
C ASN A 8 -2.74 -24.66 -2.58
N ALA A 9 -3.55 -23.62 -2.40
CA ALA A 9 -3.26 -22.31 -3.01
C ALA A 9 -1.91 -21.73 -2.58
N ALA A 10 -1.40 -22.07 -1.40
CA ALA A 10 -0.08 -21.64 -0.92
C ALA A 10 1.07 -22.20 -1.75
N ASP A 11 0.90 -23.38 -2.36
CA ASP A 11 1.91 -24.06 -3.18
C ASP A 11 1.95 -23.55 -4.63
N TRP A 12 0.98 -22.72 -5.01
CA TRP A 12 0.89 -22.19 -6.37
C TRP A 12 1.80 -20.97 -6.59
N GLY A 13 2.29 -20.83 -7.81
CA GLY A 13 3.00 -19.63 -8.24
C GLY A 13 2.12 -18.38 -8.17
N PHE A 14 2.76 -17.21 -8.17
CA PHE A 14 2.10 -15.90 -8.01
C PHE A 14 0.92 -15.71 -8.97
N ASP A 15 1.10 -15.97 -10.27
CA ASP A 15 0.08 -15.77 -11.29
C ASP A 15 -1.16 -16.64 -11.05
N THR A 16 -0.93 -17.90 -10.66
CA THR A 16 -2.03 -18.82 -10.32
C THR A 16 -2.78 -18.35 -9.09
N ARG A 17 -2.07 -17.86 -8.06
CA ARG A 17 -2.69 -17.28 -6.87
C ARG A 17 -3.46 -16.00 -7.18
N SER A 18 -2.95 -15.16 -8.08
CA SER A 18 -3.63 -13.94 -8.53
C SER A 18 -5.01 -14.20 -9.13
N ILE A 19 -5.20 -15.38 -9.73
CA ILE A 19 -6.46 -15.79 -10.36
C ILE A 19 -7.35 -16.58 -9.40
N HIS A 20 -6.78 -17.49 -8.62
CA HIS A 20 -7.54 -18.53 -7.94
C HIS A 20 -7.60 -18.43 -6.41
N ALA A 21 -6.60 -17.81 -5.77
CA ALA A 21 -6.56 -17.78 -4.31
C ALA A 21 -7.80 -17.11 -3.72
N GLY A 22 -8.34 -17.70 -2.67
CA GLY A 22 -9.52 -17.21 -1.95
C GLY A 22 -10.86 -17.46 -2.63
N GLN A 23 -10.90 -17.88 -3.91
CA GLN A 23 -12.15 -18.07 -4.65
C GLN A 23 -12.49 -19.55 -4.82
N THR A 24 -13.72 -19.92 -4.49
CA THR A 24 -14.33 -21.20 -4.85
C THR A 24 -15.45 -20.97 -5.85
N VAL A 25 -15.85 -22.02 -6.58
CA VAL A 25 -17.06 -21.99 -7.42
C VAL A 25 -18.28 -21.82 -6.52
N ASP A 26 -19.20 -20.93 -6.88
CA ASP A 26 -20.43 -20.71 -6.12
C ASP A 26 -21.25 -22.01 -6.01
N SER A 27 -21.58 -22.42 -4.79
CA SER A 27 -22.21 -23.70 -4.50
C SER A 27 -23.65 -23.79 -5.00
N ASP A 28 -24.36 -22.66 -5.05
CA ASP A 28 -25.79 -22.64 -5.34
C ASP A 28 -26.06 -22.54 -6.83
N THR A 29 -25.26 -21.76 -7.55
CA THR A 29 -25.45 -21.47 -8.97
C THR A 29 -24.42 -22.11 -9.88
N SER A 30 -23.31 -22.62 -9.31
CA SER A 30 -22.13 -23.08 -10.06
C SER A 30 -21.48 -21.97 -10.90
N ALA A 31 -21.68 -20.71 -10.53
CA ALA A 31 -21.07 -19.57 -11.21
C ALA A 31 -19.54 -19.67 -11.14
N ARG A 32 -18.88 -19.55 -12.32
CA ARG A 32 -17.42 -19.63 -12.42
C ARG A 32 -16.76 -18.35 -11.93
N ASN A 33 -17.31 -17.21 -12.26
CA ASN A 33 -16.78 -15.92 -11.82
C ASN A 33 -17.29 -15.56 -10.42
N LEU A 34 -16.58 -14.66 -9.73
CA LEU A 34 -16.95 -14.18 -8.41
C LEU A 34 -18.30 -13.46 -8.44
N PRO A 35 -19.33 -13.92 -7.70
CA PRO A 35 -20.59 -13.22 -7.57
C PRO A 35 -20.44 -11.91 -6.79
N ILE A 36 -21.29 -10.91 -7.07
CA ILE A 36 -21.35 -9.66 -6.32
C ILE A 36 -22.51 -9.73 -5.32
N PHE A 37 -22.19 -9.83 -4.03
CA PHE A 37 -23.20 -9.85 -2.96
C PHE A 37 -23.54 -8.42 -2.52
N LEU A 38 -24.49 -7.80 -3.21
CA LEU A 38 -25.00 -6.46 -2.89
C LEU A 38 -26.11 -6.53 -1.84
N THR A 39 -25.75 -6.83 -0.61
CA THR A 39 -26.67 -6.87 0.53
C THR A 39 -26.01 -6.23 1.76
N SER A 40 -26.81 -5.64 2.65
CA SER A 40 -26.33 -5.11 3.93
C SER A 40 -26.24 -6.18 5.02
N SER A 41 -27.11 -7.20 4.99
CA SER A 41 -27.29 -8.16 6.08
C SER A 41 -27.63 -9.55 5.57
N TYR A 42 -27.44 -10.54 6.44
CA TYR A 42 -27.63 -11.96 6.14
C TYR A 42 -28.59 -12.56 7.16
N VAL A 43 -29.44 -13.49 6.74
CA VAL A 43 -30.38 -14.19 7.61
C VAL A 43 -29.67 -15.31 8.38
N PHE A 44 -30.19 -15.61 9.57
CA PHE A 44 -29.74 -16.73 10.38
C PHE A 44 -30.75 -17.88 10.28
N ASP A 45 -30.27 -19.11 10.39
CA ASP A 45 -31.14 -20.30 10.35
C ASP A 45 -32.10 -20.35 11.53
N ASN A 46 -31.63 -19.88 12.69
CA ASN A 46 -32.40 -19.87 13.96
C ASN A 46 -31.71 -18.93 14.98
N ALA A 47 -32.33 -18.75 16.15
CA ALA A 47 -31.83 -17.87 17.22
C ALA A 47 -30.48 -18.32 17.82
N GLU A 48 -30.25 -19.63 17.91
CA GLU A 48 -28.96 -20.16 18.40
C GLU A 48 -27.84 -19.89 17.42
N HIS A 49 -28.08 -20.06 16.11
CA HIS A 49 -27.11 -19.67 15.05
C HIS A 49 -26.79 -18.18 15.13
N ALA A 50 -27.81 -17.32 15.31
CA ALA A 50 -27.59 -15.89 15.50
C ALA A 50 -26.67 -15.60 16.70
N LYS A 51 -26.95 -16.20 17.85
CA LYS A 51 -26.14 -16.05 19.07
C LYS A 51 -24.69 -16.47 18.84
N GLN A 52 -24.45 -17.62 18.23
CA GLN A 52 -23.12 -18.13 17.93
C GLN A 52 -22.31 -17.20 17.00
N ARG A 53 -22.97 -16.60 15.99
CA ARG A 53 -22.36 -15.59 15.11
C ARG A 53 -21.89 -14.36 15.89
N PHE A 54 -22.74 -13.82 16.76
CA PHE A 54 -22.39 -12.65 17.58
C PHE A 54 -21.35 -12.94 18.66
N ALA A 55 -21.29 -14.18 19.14
CA ALA A 55 -20.26 -14.64 20.09
C ALA A 55 -18.92 -15.01 19.41
N LEU A 56 -18.80 -14.93 18.10
CA LEU A 56 -17.66 -15.38 17.29
C LEU A 56 -17.35 -16.89 17.45
N GLU A 57 -18.31 -17.67 17.93
CA GLU A 57 -18.24 -19.13 18.05
C GLU A 57 -18.45 -19.84 16.70
N ASN A 58 -19.16 -19.17 15.79
CA ASN A 58 -19.40 -19.62 14.44
C ASN A 58 -19.13 -18.43 13.49
N LEU A 59 -18.05 -18.52 12.68
CA LEU A 59 -17.65 -17.45 11.78
C LEU A 59 -18.51 -17.44 10.52
N GLY A 60 -18.73 -16.24 9.95
CA GLY A 60 -19.41 -16.03 8.68
C GLY A 60 -20.17 -14.72 8.59
N PRO A 61 -20.87 -14.47 7.48
CA PRO A 61 -21.50 -13.19 7.22
C PRO A 61 -22.64 -12.89 8.22
N VAL A 62 -22.64 -11.67 8.74
CA VAL A 62 -23.70 -11.09 9.59
C VAL A 62 -24.18 -9.78 8.97
N TYR A 63 -23.23 -8.92 8.65
CA TYR A 63 -23.47 -7.60 8.10
C TYR A 63 -22.30 -7.17 7.19
N SER A 64 -22.58 -6.66 6.01
CA SER A 64 -21.54 -6.44 4.97
C SER A 64 -20.45 -5.43 5.34
N ARG A 65 -20.65 -4.59 6.37
CA ARG A 65 -19.58 -3.75 6.91
C ARG A 65 -18.45 -4.57 7.55
N LEU A 66 -18.77 -5.73 8.13
CA LEU A 66 -17.80 -6.61 8.81
C LEU A 66 -17.27 -7.69 7.86
N THR A 67 -18.19 -8.37 7.19
CA THR A 67 -17.90 -9.51 6.32
C THR A 67 -18.88 -9.53 5.14
N ASN A 68 -18.35 -9.73 3.94
CA ASN A 68 -19.13 -9.86 2.72
C ASN A 68 -18.43 -10.89 1.82
N PRO A 69 -19.11 -11.91 1.27
CA PRO A 69 -18.44 -12.98 0.52
C PRO A 69 -17.61 -12.49 -0.67
N THR A 70 -18.04 -11.43 -1.36
CA THR A 70 -17.27 -10.83 -2.47
C THR A 70 -15.97 -10.19 -1.94
N VAL A 71 -16.06 -9.48 -0.81
CA VAL A 71 -14.92 -8.82 -0.16
C VAL A 71 -13.93 -9.86 0.36
N GLU A 72 -14.42 -10.92 1.01
CA GLU A 72 -13.61 -11.97 1.62
C GLU A 72 -12.72 -12.69 0.60
N VAL A 73 -13.23 -12.94 -0.62
CA VAL A 73 -12.40 -13.51 -1.70
C VAL A 73 -11.20 -12.65 -2.02
N VAL A 74 -11.39 -11.32 -2.08
CA VAL A 74 -10.30 -10.37 -2.36
C VAL A 74 -9.33 -10.29 -1.19
N GLU A 75 -9.82 -10.29 0.03
CA GLU A 75 -9.01 -10.32 1.25
C GLU A 75 -8.10 -11.56 1.27
N ASN A 76 -8.66 -12.74 1.08
CA ASN A 76 -7.92 -14.00 1.05
C ASN A 76 -6.89 -14.04 -0.09
N ARG A 77 -7.25 -13.50 -1.25
CA ARG A 77 -6.33 -13.40 -2.40
C ARG A 77 -5.16 -12.48 -2.09
N LEU A 78 -5.41 -11.29 -1.56
CA LEU A 78 -4.36 -10.34 -1.20
C LEU A 78 -3.47 -10.86 -0.06
N ALA A 79 -4.04 -11.49 0.97
CA ALA A 79 -3.24 -12.16 2.00
C ALA A 79 -2.29 -13.20 1.37
N SER A 80 -2.80 -14.02 0.46
CA SER A 80 -1.98 -15.01 -0.25
C SER A 80 -0.88 -14.38 -1.10
N LEU A 81 -1.18 -13.28 -1.83
CA LEU A 81 -0.21 -12.63 -2.71
C LEU A 81 0.90 -11.91 -1.93
N GLU A 82 0.55 -11.21 -0.86
CA GLU A 82 1.52 -10.51 0.02
C GLU A 82 2.28 -11.47 0.94
N GLY A 83 1.83 -12.73 1.09
CA GLY A 83 2.45 -13.70 1.99
C GLY A 83 2.00 -13.56 3.45
N GLY A 84 0.87 -12.90 3.70
CA GLY A 84 0.30 -12.72 5.04
C GLY A 84 -0.69 -13.81 5.42
N VAL A 85 -1.10 -13.78 6.70
CA VAL A 85 -2.04 -14.76 7.29
C VAL A 85 -3.49 -14.27 7.28
N HIS A 86 -3.70 -12.95 7.23
CA HIS A 86 -5.02 -12.33 7.20
C HIS A 86 -4.98 -10.98 6.51
N ALA A 87 -6.04 -10.63 5.80
CA ALA A 87 -6.19 -9.30 5.22
C ALA A 87 -7.56 -8.70 5.57
N VAL A 88 -7.60 -7.38 5.62
CA VAL A 88 -8.82 -6.59 5.82
C VAL A 88 -8.90 -5.55 4.72
N LEU A 89 -9.97 -5.62 3.92
CA LEU A 89 -10.27 -4.57 2.95
C LEU A 89 -10.92 -3.37 3.62
N LEU A 90 -10.52 -2.19 3.19
CA LEU A 90 -11.08 -0.91 3.62
C LEU A 90 -11.46 -0.04 2.42
N ALA A 91 -12.18 1.05 2.67
CA ALA A 91 -12.72 1.92 1.63
C ALA A 91 -11.64 2.65 0.79
N SER A 92 -10.42 2.78 1.32
CA SER A 92 -9.30 3.46 0.65
C SER A 92 -7.96 3.10 1.30
N GLY A 93 -6.83 3.41 0.63
CA GLY A 93 -5.49 3.31 1.22
C GLY A 93 -5.36 4.14 2.50
N GLN A 94 -5.86 5.39 2.52
CA GLN A 94 -5.88 6.23 3.73
C GLN A 94 -6.64 5.56 4.90
N ALA A 95 -7.72 4.86 4.61
CA ALA A 95 -8.45 4.11 5.64
C ALA A 95 -7.61 2.91 6.15
N ALA A 96 -6.85 2.26 5.27
CA ALA A 96 -5.98 1.16 5.65
C ALA A 96 -4.81 1.62 6.53
N GLU A 97 -4.12 2.70 6.16
CA GLU A 97 -3.07 3.31 6.97
C GLU A 97 -3.61 3.75 8.34
N THR A 98 -4.72 4.48 8.35
CA THR A 98 -5.36 4.94 9.59
C THR A 98 -5.73 3.77 10.49
N ALA A 99 -6.31 2.70 9.92
CA ALA A 99 -6.65 1.51 10.68
C ALA A 99 -5.42 0.78 11.21
N ALA A 100 -4.34 0.65 10.42
CA ALA A 100 -3.11 0.03 10.85
C ALA A 100 -2.49 0.75 12.05
N ILE A 101 -2.41 2.08 11.98
CA ILE A 101 -1.85 2.89 13.07
C ILE A 101 -2.73 2.87 14.32
N LEU A 102 -4.03 3.14 14.18
CA LEU A 102 -4.95 3.18 15.34
C LEU A 102 -5.18 1.80 15.96
N ASN A 103 -4.84 0.72 15.27
CA ASN A 103 -4.84 -0.63 15.84
C ASN A 103 -3.73 -0.84 16.88
N LEU A 104 -2.66 -0.05 16.80
CA LEU A 104 -1.48 -0.10 17.68
C LEU A 104 -1.40 1.09 18.63
N ALA A 105 -1.68 2.29 18.12
CA ALA A 105 -1.42 3.56 18.77
C ALA A 105 -2.66 4.14 19.44
N ARG A 106 -2.44 4.81 20.57
CA ARG A 106 -3.41 5.61 21.32
C ARG A 106 -2.77 6.95 21.71
N ALA A 107 -3.53 7.83 22.38
CA ALA A 107 -2.97 9.07 22.90
C ALA A 107 -1.73 8.80 23.76
N GLY A 108 -0.64 9.51 23.49
CA GLY A 108 0.66 9.32 24.11
C GLY A 108 1.56 8.30 23.42
N SER A 109 1.12 7.65 22.34
CA SER A 109 1.98 6.78 21.52
C SER A 109 2.85 7.59 20.56
N HIS A 110 3.96 6.99 20.14
CA HIS A 110 4.91 7.57 19.20
C HIS A 110 5.14 6.62 18.01
N ILE A 111 5.36 7.20 16.81
CA ILE A 111 5.67 6.51 15.56
C ILE A 111 7.00 7.03 15.02
N VAL A 112 7.86 6.15 14.52
CA VAL A 112 9.03 6.49 13.72
C VAL A 112 8.70 6.26 12.25
N SER A 113 8.93 7.24 11.39
CA SER A 113 8.53 7.18 9.98
C SER A 113 9.61 7.68 9.04
N SER A 114 9.66 7.09 7.84
CA SER A 114 10.34 7.71 6.71
C SER A 114 9.73 9.09 6.42
N PRO A 115 10.53 10.10 6.04
CA PRO A 115 10.03 11.37 5.52
C PRO A 115 9.57 11.28 4.05
N ARG A 116 9.97 10.22 3.34
CA ARG A 116 9.65 10.01 1.92
C ARG A 116 8.35 9.23 1.82
N LEU A 117 7.24 9.96 1.86
CA LEU A 117 5.88 9.41 1.89
C LEU A 117 4.96 10.13 0.91
N TYR A 118 3.86 9.47 0.61
CA TYR A 118 2.72 10.12 -0.01
C TYR A 118 2.25 11.32 0.84
N GLY A 119 1.97 12.47 0.20
CA GLY A 119 1.61 13.69 0.92
C GLY A 119 0.38 13.54 1.83
N GLY A 120 -0.57 12.66 1.49
CA GLY A 120 -1.71 12.35 2.34
C GLY A 120 -1.31 11.64 3.63
N THR A 121 -0.35 10.73 3.58
CA THR A 121 0.22 10.03 4.75
C THR A 121 0.97 11.02 5.65
N THR A 122 1.77 11.90 5.05
CA THR A 122 2.45 12.97 5.81
C THR A 122 1.44 13.85 6.56
N THR A 123 0.36 14.27 5.89
CA THR A 123 -0.71 15.06 6.54
C THR A 123 -1.46 14.26 7.62
N LEU A 124 -1.72 12.96 7.37
CA LEU A 124 -2.32 12.08 8.37
C LEU A 124 -1.48 12.09 9.66
N PHE A 125 -0.17 11.90 9.53
CA PHE A 125 0.76 11.79 10.66
C PHE A 125 0.97 13.12 11.37
N THR A 126 1.22 14.19 10.63
CA THR A 126 1.55 15.50 11.22
C THR A 126 0.35 16.28 11.77
N VAL A 127 -0.85 16.04 11.24
CA VAL A 127 -2.03 16.83 11.59
C VAL A 127 -3.09 15.97 12.27
N THR A 128 -3.54 14.90 11.62
CA THR A 128 -4.71 14.15 12.10
C THR A 128 -4.37 13.32 13.33
N LEU A 129 -3.31 12.53 13.27
CA LEU A 129 -2.86 11.70 14.40
C LEU A 129 -2.32 12.55 15.55
N ALA A 130 -1.64 13.67 15.27
CA ALA A 130 -1.19 14.60 16.30
C ALA A 130 -2.37 15.17 17.12
N ARG A 131 -3.54 15.45 16.48
CA ARG A 131 -4.77 15.85 17.19
C ARG A 131 -5.35 14.75 18.08
N LEU A 132 -5.03 13.49 17.79
CA LEU A 132 -5.39 12.33 18.61
C LEU A 132 -4.36 12.04 19.70
N GLY A 133 -3.32 12.86 19.80
CA GLY A 133 -2.24 12.70 20.78
C GLY A 133 -1.23 11.62 20.41
N ILE A 134 -1.11 11.28 19.14
CA ILE A 134 -0.09 10.36 18.61
C ILE A 134 0.98 11.19 17.94
N GLU A 135 2.22 11.04 18.40
CA GLU A 135 3.37 11.80 17.89
C GLU A 135 4.10 11.00 16.81
N THR A 136 4.70 11.70 15.83
CA THR A 136 5.50 11.08 14.78
C THR A 136 6.85 11.79 14.67
N THR A 137 7.94 11.02 14.70
CA THR A 137 9.27 11.49 14.31
C THR A 137 9.58 10.97 12.91
N PHE A 138 9.81 11.88 11.98
CA PHE A 138 10.37 11.55 10.68
C PHE A 138 11.89 11.50 10.81
N VAL A 139 12.48 10.39 10.34
CA VAL A 139 13.94 10.22 10.39
C VAL A 139 14.66 11.23 9.48
N ASP A 140 15.86 11.63 9.84
CA ASP A 140 16.64 12.59 9.04
C ASP A 140 17.13 11.97 7.73
N ASP A 141 17.57 10.71 7.78
CA ASP A 141 18.01 9.93 6.63
C ASP A 141 17.33 8.55 6.64
N PRO A 142 16.34 8.31 5.76
CA PRO A 142 15.64 7.03 5.70
C PRO A 142 16.50 5.89 5.13
N ASP A 143 17.61 6.20 4.46
CA ASP A 143 18.54 5.21 3.93
C ASP A 143 19.57 4.74 4.98
N ASP A 144 19.68 5.44 6.13
CA ASP A 144 20.57 5.07 7.24
C ASP A 144 19.80 4.45 8.41
N PRO A 145 19.98 3.14 8.70
CA PRO A 145 19.37 2.47 9.87
C PRO A 145 19.67 3.15 11.20
N ALA A 146 20.83 3.83 11.34
CA ALA A 146 21.17 4.56 12.56
C ALA A 146 20.25 5.76 12.79
N SER A 147 19.76 6.39 11.73
CA SER A 147 18.78 7.47 11.81
C SER A 147 17.44 6.98 12.37
N TRP A 148 16.99 5.78 11.99
CA TRP A 148 15.80 5.14 12.55
C TRP A 148 15.99 4.78 14.02
N GLN A 149 17.15 4.21 14.37
CA GLN A 149 17.47 3.90 15.78
C GLN A 149 17.48 5.15 16.66
N ALA A 150 18.03 6.26 16.17
CA ALA A 150 18.10 7.51 16.92
C ALA A 150 16.73 8.16 17.17
N ALA A 151 15.73 7.86 16.33
CA ALA A 151 14.37 8.38 16.47
C ALA A 151 13.51 7.58 17.46
N VAL A 152 13.95 6.41 17.93
CA VAL A 152 13.18 5.56 18.85
C VAL A 152 13.03 6.23 20.22
N GLN A 153 11.82 6.18 20.76
CA GLN A 153 11.45 6.65 22.10
C GLN A 153 10.81 5.51 22.91
N ASP A 154 10.72 5.70 24.23
CA ASP A 154 10.13 4.68 25.12
C ASP A 154 8.68 4.31 24.78
N ASN A 155 7.93 5.24 24.19
CA ASN A 155 6.53 5.09 23.78
C ASN A 155 6.37 4.81 22.27
N THR A 156 7.45 4.45 21.55
CA THR A 156 7.37 4.07 20.15
C THR A 156 6.62 2.74 19.99
N VAL A 157 5.59 2.72 19.11
CA VAL A 157 4.72 1.56 18.87
C VAL A 157 4.69 1.09 17.42
N ALA A 158 5.24 1.87 16.49
CA ALA A 158 5.31 1.46 15.08
C ALA A 158 6.47 2.16 14.35
N PHE A 159 7.06 1.45 13.38
CA PHE A 159 7.81 2.03 12.27
C PHE A 159 6.93 2.07 11.04
N TYR A 160 7.14 3.07 10.17
CA TYR A 160 6.36 3.21 8.94
C TYR A 160 7.22 3.69 7.77
N GLY A 161 7.04 3.07 6.58
CA GLY A 161 7.70 3.49 5.35
C GLY A 161 6.98 2.98 4.11
N GLU A 162 7.36 3.49 2.94
CA GLU A 162 6.86 3.05 1.64
C GLU A 162 7.92 2.21 0.92
N THR A 163 7.54 1.10 0.28
CA THR A 163 8.47 0.26 -0.50
C THR A 163 9.17 1.07 -1.59
N PHE A 164 8.38 1.80 -2.37
CA PHE A 164 8.85 2.79 -3.34
C PHE A 164 8.16 4.11 -3.05
N ALA A 165 8.94 5.16 -2.79
CA ALA A 165 8.36 6.43 -2.43
C ALA A 165 7.95 7.26 -3.65
N ASN A 166 7.05 8.19 -3.45
CA ASN A 166 6.51 9.10 -4.44
C ASN A 166 6.74 10.56 -4.01
N PRO A 167 7.39 11.41 -4.83
CA PRO A 167 7.68 11.24 -6.27
C PRO A 167 9.09 10.80 -6.62
N GLN A 168 10.02 10.61 -5.67
CA GLN A 168 11.44 10.35 -5.96
C GLN A 168 11.73 8.97 -6.56
N ALA A 169 10.79 8.02 -6.43
CA ALA A 169 10.97 6.65 -6.89
C ALA A 169 12.21 5.96 -6.29
N ASP A 170 12.54 6.29 -5.03
CA ASP A 170 13.55 5.62 -4.22
C ASP A 170 13.04 4.28 -3.68
N ILE A 171 13.95 3.45 -3.20
CA ILE A 171 13.66 2.13 -2.65
C ILE A 171 14.06 2.13 -1.18
N LEU A 172 13.13 1.72 -0.30
CA LEU A 172 13.43 1.52 1.11
C LEU A 172 14.15 0.18 1.31
N ASP A 173 15.24 0.18 2.08
CA ASP A 173 15.94 -1.04 2.51
C ASP A 173 15.16 -1.74 3.63
N ILE A 174 14.04 -2.38 3.27
CA ILE A 174 13.12 -3.00 4.22
C ILE A 174 13.84 -3.94 5.21
N PRO A 175 14.72 -4.87 4.78
CA PRO A 175 15.41 -5.74 5.72
C PRO A 175 16.22 -5.00 6.78
N ALA A 176 16.96 -3.97 6.37
CA ALA A 176 17.80 -3.20 7.30
C ALA A 176 16.96 -2.43 8.33
N ILE A 177 15.82 -1.87 7.91
CA ILE A 177 14.94 -1.13 8.81
C ILE A 177 14.11 -2.08 9.70
N ALA A 178 13.70 -3.23 9.20
CA ALA A 178 13.05 -4.27 10.00
C ALA A 178 13.93 -4.76 11.15
N GLU A 179 15.25 -4.95 10.92
CA GLU A 179 16.20 -5.31 11.97
C GLU A 179 16.21 -4.27 13.10
N VAL A 180 16.19 -2.98 12.77
CA VAL A 180 16.14 -1.90 13.78
C VAL A 180 14.81 -1.91 14.52
N ALA A 181 13.67 -2.05 13.81
CA ALA A 181 12.35 -2.10 14.42
C ALA A 181 12.24 -3.27 15.43
N HIS A 182 12.63 -4.46 15.01
CA HIS A 182 12.55 -5.67 15.84
C HIS A 182 13.54 -5.62 17.03
N ALA A 183 14.74 -5.06 16.87
CA ALA A 183 15.67 -4.85 17.96
C ALA A 183 15.08 -3.95 19.07
N ASN A 184 14.12 -3.10 18.73
CA ASN A 184 13.40 -2.24 19.67
C ASN A 184 12.00 -2.77 20.06
N ASN A 185 11.66 -4.00 19.69
CA ASN A 185 10.34 -4.60 19.92
C ASN A 185 9.19 -3.75 19.35
N VAL A 186 9.35 -3.26 18.14
CA VAL A 186 8.40 -2.39 17.42
C VAL A 186 8.06 -3.05 16.09
N PRO A 187 6.77 -3.17 15.71
CA PRO A 187 6.40 -3.69 14.40
C PRO A 187 6.70 -2.67 13.29
N PHE A 188 7.02 -3.18 12.12
CA PHE A 188 7.24 -2.39 10.92
C PHE A 188 6.08 -2.49 9.96
N ILE A 189 5.44 -1.35 9.67
CA ILE A 189 4.35 -1.20 8.70
C ILE A 189 4.94 -0.67 7.40
N VAL A 190 4.68 -1.35 6.29
CA VAL A 190 5.16 -0.94 4.97
C VAL A 190 3.98 -0.71 4.03
N ASP A 191 3.93 0.47 3.43
CA ASP A 191 3.00 0.75 2.31
C ASP A 191 3.59 0.19 1.01
N ASN A 192 2.91 -0.80 0.44
CA ASN A 192 3.31 -1.50 -0.77
C ASN A 192 2.51 -1.07 -2.01
N THR A 193 1.93 0.12 -1.98
CA THR A 193 1.04 0.62 -3.05
C THR A 193 1.72 0.66 -4.41
N LEU A 194 2.96 1.15 -4.50
CA LEU A 194 3.64 1.36 -5.77
C LEU A 194 4.35 0.12 -6.31
N ALA A 195 4.90 -0.71 -5.40
CA ALA A 195 5.54 -1.96 -5.80
C ALA A 195 4.51 -3.06 -6.09
N THR A 196 3.46 -3.13 -5.30
CA THR A 196 2.54 -4.27 -5.22
C THR A 196 3.25 -5.59 -4.88
N ALA A 197 2.48 -6.60 -4.47
CA ALA A 197 2.99 -7.95 -4.23
C ALA A 197 3.65 -8.60 -5.47
N ALA A 198 3.43 -8.03 -6.67
CA ALA A 198 4.01 -8.54 -7.90
C ALA A 198 5.50 -8.18 -8.08
N LEU A 199 5.98 -7.10 -7.43
CA LEU A 199 7.40 -6.73 -7.46
C LEU A 199 8.10 -7.00 -6.15
N VAL A 200 7.48 -6.61 -5.02
CA VAL A 200 8.08 -6.73 -3.69
C VAL A 200 7.03 -7.28 -2.74
N ARG A 201 7.41 -8.20 -1.89
CA ARG A 201 6.62 -8.71 -0.79
C ARG A 201 7.27 -8.33 0.53
N PRO A 202 6.89 -7.20 1.13
CA PRO A 202 7.55 -6.66 2.32
C PRO A 202 7.55 -7.61 3.52
N LEU A 203 6.52 -8.44 3.67
CA LEU A 203 6.45 -9.44 4.74
C LEU A 203 7.57 -10.48 4.64
N GLU A 204 8.00 -10.86 3.43
CA GLU A 204 9.13 -11.76 3.22
C GLU A 204 10.49 -11.08 3.48
N LEU A 205 10.50 -9.75 3.54
CA LEU A 205 11.67 -8.91 3.79
C LEU A 205 11.77 -8.42 5.24
N GLY A 206 10.84 -8.83 6.11
CA GLY A 206 10.85 -8.52 7.54
C GLY A 206 9.85 -7.46 7.98
N ALA A 207 9.00 -6.93 7.11
CA ALA A 207 7.85 -6.15 7.56
C ALA A 207 6.84 -7.03 8.31
N ASP A 208 6.11 -6.47 9.28
CA ASP A 208 5.11 -7.19 10.05
C ASP A 208 3.70 -6.98 9.49
N ILE A 209 3.47 -5.79 8.93
CA ILE A 209 2.18 -5.35 8.43
C ILE A 209 2.39 -4.68 7.07
N VAL A 210 1.56 -5.03 6.10
CA VAL A 210 1.50 -4.32 4.82
C VAL A 210 0.20 -3.54 4.72
N VAL A 211 0.29 -2.30 4.26
CA VAL A 211 -0.86 -1.53 3.80
C VAL A 211 -0.71 -1.23 2.32
N ALA A 212 -1.82 -1.06 1.60
CA ALA A 212 -1.76 -0.61 0.22
C ALA A 212 -3.06 0.07 -0.23
N SER A 213 -2.93 1.05 -1.12
CA SER A 213 -4.05 1.59 -1.87
C SER A 213 -4.35 0.70 -3.07
N LEU A 214 -5.45 -0.04 -3.00
CA LEU A 214 -5.92 -0.89 -4.11
C LEU A 214 -6.38 -0.06 -5.32
N THR A 215 -6.68 1.21 -5.10
CA THR A 215 -7.05 2.22 -6.11
C THR A 215 -6.03 2.31 -7.24
N LYS A 216 -4.75 2.00 -6.95
CA LYS A 216 -3.59 2.17 -7.83
C LYS A 216 -3.38 0.91 -8.68
N PHE A 217 -2.19 0.38 -8.72
CA PHE A 217 -1.79 -0.76 -9.56
C PHE A 217 -2.60 -2.04 -9.34
N TYR A 218 -3.10 -2.31 -8.12
CA TYR A 218 -3.86 -3.52 -7.84
C TYR A 218 -5.14 -3.59 -8.67
N THR A 219 -5.95 -2.52 -8.67
CA THR A 219 -7.12 -2.39 -9.56
C THR A 219 -6.70 -2.01 -10.98
N GLY A 220 -5.81 -1.05 -11.13
CA GLY A 220 -5.01 -0.75 -12.31
C GLY A 220 -5.68 0.08 -13.40
N ASN A 221 -6.97 0.41 -13.30
CA ASN A 221 -7.69 1.10 -14.38
C ASN A 221 -8.43 2.38 -13.95
N GLY A 222 -8.15 2.88 -12.74
CA GLY A 222 -8.69 4.14 -12.23
C GLY A 222 -10.20 4.10 -11.93
N SER A 223 -10.82 2.92 -11.84
CA SER A 223 -12.29 2.79 -11.77
C SER A 223 -12.85 2.57 -10.36
N ALA A 224 -12.03 2.15 -9.39
CA ALA A 224 -12.50 1.85 -8.03
C ALA A 224 -11.53 2.36 -6.97
N LEU A 225 -12.09 2.76 -5.83
CA LEU A 225 -11.34 3.04 -4.61
C LEU A 225 -11.30 1.80 -3.73
N GLY A 226 -10.17 1.58 -3.07
CA GLY A 226 -10.00 0.52 -2.10
C GLY A 226 -8.68 0.65 -1.35
N GLY A 227 -8.61 0.01 -0.20
CA GLY A 227 -7.40 -0.17 0.57
C GLY A 227 -7.34 -1.55 1.18
N VAL A 228 -6.17 -2.02 1.53
CA VAL A 228 -5.95 -3.28 2.22
C VAL A 228 -4.95 -3.09 3.34
N LEU A 229 -5.19 -3.81 4.41
CA LEU A 229 -4.26 -4.06 5.51
C LEU A 229 -4.02 -5.56 5.53
N VAL A 230 -2.75 -5.98 5.50
CA VAL A 230 -2.34 -7.40 5.54
C VAL A 230 -1.50 -7.64 6.79
N ASP A 231 -1.91 -8.63 7.57
CA ASP A 231 -1.22 -9.09 8.78
C ASP A 231 -0.23 -10.19 8.42
N GLY A 232 1.06 -9.99 8.74
CA GLY A 232 2.12 -10.99 8.53
C GLY A 232 2.06 -12.16 9.50
N GLY A 233 1.44 -11.96 10.67
CA GLY A 233 1.18 -13.01 11.66
C GLY A 233 2.39 -13.46 12.48
N GLN A 234 3.52 -12.77 12.40
CA GLN A 234 4.76 -13.19 13.07
C GLN A 234 5.13 -12.32 14.28
N PHE A 235 4.57 -11.13 14.40
CA PHE A 235 4.89 -10.22 15.50
C PHE A 235 4.25 -10.67 16.82
N ASP A 236 5.02 -10.60 17.92
CA ASP A 236 4.55 -10.94 19.26
C ASP A 236 3.85 -9.74 19.93
N TRP A 237 2.52 -9.77 19.99
CA TRP A 237 1.71 -8.72 20.59
C TRP A 237 1.70 -8.74 22.13
N THR A 238 2.40 -9.69 22.76
CA THR A 238 2.50 -9.80 24.24
C THR A 238 3.73 -9.13 24.82
N ILE A 239 4.55 -8.52 23.98
CA ILE A 239 5.82 -7.87 24.36
C ILE A 239 5.61 -6.84 25.48
N GLU A 240 6.48 -6.89 26.47
CA GLU A 240 6.58 -5.90 27.55
C GLU A 240 7.79 -5.00 27.39
N ARG A 241 7.65 -3.73 27.75
CA ARG A 241 8.72 -2.75 27.88
C ARG A 241 8.63 -2.10 29.25
N ASN A 242 9.72 -2.11 30.03
CA ASN A 242 9.77 -1.57 31.39
C ASN A 242 8.72 -2.19 32.34
N GLY A 243 8.35 -3.48 32.15
CA GLY A 243 7.38 -4.20 32.97
C GLY A 243 5.90 -3.87 32.66
N ALA A 244 5.63 -3.24 31.52
CA ALA A 244 4.27 -2.99 31.05
C ALA A 244 4.09 -3.45 29.61
N PRO A 245 2.91 -3.93 29.21
CA PRO A 245 2.62 -4.29 27.81
C PRO A 245 2.81 -3.12 26.87
N VAL A 246 3.56 -3.31 25.80
CA VAL A 246 3.70 -2.31 24.72
C VAL A 246 2.36 -2.12 24.00
N PHE A 247 1.63 -3.23 23.83
CA PHE A 247 0.34 -3.27 23.13
C PHE A 247 -0.77 -3.73 24.07
N PRO A 248 -1.18 -2.90 25.07
CA PRO A 248 -2.13 -3.34 26.09
C PRO A 248 -3.49 -3.74 25.52
N ASP A 249 -3.94 -3.14 24.41
CA ASP A 249 -5.22 -3.48 23.78
C ASP A 249 -5.25 -4.87 23.14
N PHE A 250 -4.10 -5.53 23.00
CA PHE A 250 -4.03 -6.93 22.55
C PHE A 250 -4.11 -7.94 23.72
N VAL A 251 -3.62 -7.55 24.91
CA VAL A 251 -3.50 -8.45 26.06
C VAL A 251 -4.54 -8.19 27.15
N THR A 252 -5.20 -7.04 27.14
CA THR A 252 -6.29 -6.70 28.06
C THR A 252 -7.61 -7.30 27.55
N PRO A 253 -8.44 -7.92 28.42
CA PRO A 253 -9.75 -8.39 28.03
C PRO A 253 -10.64 -7.28 27.45
N ASP A 254 -11.13 -7.47 26.22
CA ASP A 254 -12.01 -6.50 25.55
C ASP A 254 -13.46 -6.63 26.07
N PRO A 255 -14.02 -5.58 26.70
CA PRO A 255 -15.39 -5.61 27.20
C PRO A 255 -16.43 -5.70 26.07
N ALA A 256 -16.11 -5.27 24.84
CA ALA A 256 -17.01 -5.35 23.70
C ALA A 256 -17.18 -6.79 23.17
N TYR A 257 -16.24 -7.69 23.50
CA TYR A 257 -16.23 -9.08 23.07
C TYR A 257 -16.11 -10.07 24.25
N HIS A 258 -16.88 -9.83 25.33
CA HIS A 258 -16.98 -10.73 26.49
C HIS A 258 -15.64 -11.09 27.14
N GLY A 259 -14.67 -10.17 27.08
CA GLY A 259 -13.34 -10.38 27.66
C GLY A 259 -12.34 -11.08 26.75
N LEU A 260 -12.57 -11.10 25.44
CA LEU A 260 -11.62 -11.60 24.46
C LEU A 260 -10.28 -10.86 24.58
N ARG A 261 -9.18 -11.59 24.57
CA ARG A 261 -7.82 -11.06 24.42
C ARG A 261 -7.37 -11.34 23.01
N TYR A 262 -7.08 -10.30 22.23
CA TYR A 262 -6.76 -10.47 20.81
C TYR A 262 -5.47 -11.27 20.60
N ALA A 263 -4.46 -11.11 21.47
CA ALA A 263 -3.24 -11.90 21.41
C ALA A 263 -3.47 -13.43 21.47
N ASP A 264 -4.58 -13.88 22.07
CA ASP A 264 -4.92 -15.30 22.16
C ASP A 264 -5.50 -15.86 20.83
N LEU A 265 -5.77 -15.02 19.84
CA LEU A 265 -6.27 -15.42 18.52
C LEU A 265 -5.15 -15.94 17.57
N GLY A 266 -3.93 -16.01 18.05
CA GLY A 266 -2.80 -16.52 17.29
C GLY A 266 -2.33 -15.57 16.18
N PRO A 267 -1.80 -16.08 15.06
CA PRO A 267 -1.14 -15.27 14.03
C PRO A 267 -2.00 -14.15 13.42
N ALA A 268 -3.31 -14.32 13.32
CA ALA A 268 -4.22 -13.33 12.75
C ALA A 268 -4.72 -12.27 13.75
N ALA A 269 -4.10 -12.16 14.93
CA ALA A 269 -4.54 -11.28 16.02
C ALA A 269 -4.68 -9.81 15.59
N PHE A 270 -3.71 -9.30 14.84
CA PHE A 270 -3.71 -7.91 14.38
C PHE A 270 -4.85 -7.65 13.38
N GLY A 271 -4.99 -8.48 12.37
CA GLY A 271 -6.01 -8.32 11.35
C GLY A 271 -7.42 -8.52 11.90
N LEU A 272 -7.63 -9.50 12.78
CA LEU A 272 -8.92 -9.74 13.43
C LEU A 272 -9.31 -8.56 14.33
N LYS A 273 -8.38 -8.03 15.14
CA LYS A 273 -8.64 -6.84 15.96
C LYS A 273 -9.00 -5.62 15.09
N ALA A 274 -8.28 -5.41 13.98
CA ALA A 274 -8.59 -4.33 13.05
C ALA A 274 -10.00 -4.46 12.46
N ARG A 275 -10.43 -5.68 12.11
CA ARG A 275 -11.77 -5.96 11.58
C ARG A 275 -12.87 -5.71 12.60
N VAL A 276 -12.79 -6.37 13.76
CA VAL A 276 -13.89 -6.34 14.72
C VAL A 276 -13.92 -5.08 15.58
N GLY A 277 -12.77 -4.39 15.72
CA GLY A 277 -12.67 -3.10 16.36
C GLY A 277 -12.83 -1.97 15.35
N LEU A 278 -11.76 -1.61 14.67
CA LEU A 278 -11.69 -0.38 13.88
C LEU A 278 -12.63 -0.36 12.67
N LEU A 279 -12.62 -1.40 11.83
CA LEU A 279 -13.52 -1.44 10.67
C LEU A 279 -14.98 -1.38 11.09
N ARG A 280 -15.37 -2.14 12.14
CA ARG A 280 -16.73 -2.14 12.69
C ARG A 280 -17.13 -0.75 13.15
N ASP A 281 -16.27 -0.08 13.93
CA ASP A 281 -16.62 1.13 14.68
C ASP A 281 -16.44 2.41 13.85
N THR A 282 -15.43 2.48 12.99
CA THR A 282 -15.19 3.63 12.09
C THR A 282 -16.02 3.58 10.82
N GLY A 283 -16.47 2.39 10.41
CA GLY A 283 -17.34 2.20 9.26
C GLY A 283 -16.65 2.34 7.91
N ALA A 284 -15.31 2.33 7.84
CA ALA A 284 -14.54 2.47 6.60
C ALA A 284 -14.59 1.21 5.70
N ALA A 285 -15.76 0.60 5.56
CA ALA A 285 -15.97 -0.64 4.83
C ALA A 285 -15.90 -0.44 3.31
N PRO A 286 -15.33 -1.39 2.55
CA PRO A 286 -15.29 -1.35 1.10
C PRO A 286 -16.68 -1.66 0.51
N SER A 287 -16.94 -1.16 -0.69
CA SER A 287 -18.07 -1.61 -1.51
C SER A 287 -17.79 -3.01 -2.07
N ALA A 288 -18.78 -3.92 -2.04
CA ALA A 288 -18.68 -5.22 -2.70
C ALA A 288 -18.42 -5.09 -4.22
N PHE A 289 -18.97 -4.05 -4.85
CA PHE A 289 -18.71 -3.76 -6.26
C PHE A 289 -17.24 -3.35 -6.49
N ASN A 290 -16.67 -2.47 -5.65
CA ASN A 290 -15.27 -2.09 -5.76
C ASN A 290 -14.33 -3.29 -5.48
N ALA A 291 -14.68 -4.16 -4.54
CA ALA A 291 -13.95 -5.40 -4.29
C ALA A 291 -13.97 -6.31 -5.53
N TRP A 292 -15.12 -6.45 -6.18
CA TRP A 292 -15.24 -7.21 -7.43
C TRP A 292 -14.37 -6.62 -8.55
N VAL A 293 -14.39 -5.29 -8.75
CA VAL A 293 -13.52 -4.61 -9.72
C VAL A 293 -12.04 -4.86 -9.40
N THR A 294 -11.67 -4.81 -8.12
CA THR A 294 -10.30 -5.13 -7.69
C THR A 294 -9.94 -6.59 -7.99
N ALA A 295 -10.86 -7.54 -7.77
CA ALA A 295 -10.63 -8.95 -8.13
C ALA A 295 -10.28 -9.12 -9.60
N GLN A 296 -10.98 -8.41 -10.50
CA GLN A 296 -10.67 -8.41 -11.94
C GLN A 296 -9.28 -7.82 -12.23
N GLY A 297 -8.89 -6.77 -11.51
CA GLY A 297 -7.55 -6.18 -11.62
C GLY A 297 -6.45 -7.14 -11.16
N LEU A 298 -6.68 -7.89 -10.08
CA LEU A 298 -5.71 -8.85 -9.55
C LEU A 298 -5.40 -9.98 -10.53
N GLU A 299 -6.38 -10.46 -11.29
CA GLU A 299 -6.20 -11.55 -12.26
C GLU A 299 -5.16 -11.26 -13.35
N THR A 300 -4.86 -9.99 -13.60
CA THR A 300 -3.87 -9.55 -14.60
C THR A 300 -2.74 -8.71 -14.00
N LEU A 301 -2.58 -8.74 -12.67
CA LEU A 301 -1.65 -7.85 -11.96
C LEU A 301 -0.22 -8.00 -12.46
N SER A 302 0.32 -9.21 -12.50
CA SER A 302 1.71 -9.49 -12.92
C SER A 302 1.96 -9.02 -14.36
N LEU A 303 1.04 -9.33 -15.29
CA LEU A 303 1.15 -8.93 -16.69
C LEU A 303 1.18 -7.41 -16.86
N ARG A 304 0.33 -6.69 -16.11
CA ARG A 304 0.31 -5.23 -16.15
C ARG A 304 1.56 -4.63 -15.52
N VAL A 305 1.96 -5.13 -14.35
CA VAL A 305 3.14 -4.65 -13.63
C VAL A 305 4.41 -4.86 -14.46
N GLU A 306 4.59 -6.01 -15.10
CA GLU A 306 5.70 -6.25 -16.03
C GLU A 306 5.71 -5.23 -17.17
N ARG A 307 4.58 -5.00 -17.84
CA ARG A 307 4.48 -4.03 -18.96
C ARG A 307 4.72 -2.60 -18.49
N HIS A 308 4.14 -2.20 -17.37
CA HIS A 308 4.38 -0.89 -16.75
C HIS A 308 5.88 -0.65 -16.54
N ASN A 309 6.57 -1.61 -15.93
CA ASN A 309 7.97 -1.51 -15.58
C ASN A 309 8.89 -1.55 -16.82
N SER A 310 8.58 -2.43 -17.78
CA SER A 310 9.31 -2.47 -19.06
C SER A 310 9.23 -1.13 -19.80
N ASN A 311 8.06 -0.50 -19.81
CA ASN A 311 7.87 0.83 -20.37
C ASN A 311 8.62 1.90 -19.56
N ALA A 312 8.49 1.90 -18.23
CA ALA A 312 9.12 2.88 -17.36
C ALA A 312 10.64 2.88 -17.47
N LYS A 313 11.26 1.70 -17.55
CA LYS A 313 12.70 1.58 -17.78
C LYS A 313 13.14 2.28 -19.09
N LYS A 314 12.43 2.03 -20.19
CA LYS A 314 12.73 2.66 -21.48
C LYS A 314 12.50 4.17 -21.47
N VAL A 315 11.45 4.63 -20.78
CA VAL A 315 11.19 6.07 -20.58
C VAL A 315 12.32 6.69 -19.74
N ALA A 316 12.75 6.06 -18.66
CA ALA A 316 13.84 6.56 -17.83
C ALA A 316 15.17 6.64 -18.59
N GLU A 317 15.49 5.61 -19.40
CA GLU A 317 16.67 5.60 -20.27
C GLU A 317 16.60 6.70 -21.36
N PHE A 318 15.43 6.90 -21.96
CA PHE A 318 15.19 7.99 -22.91
C PHE A 318 15.41 9.36 -22.25
N LEU A 319 14.79 9.60 -21.10
CA LEU A 319 14.89 10.85 -20.36
C LEU A 319 16.33 11.13 -19.91
N ALA A 320 17.06 10.12 -19.41
CA ALA A 320 18.45 10.26 -18.97
C ALA A 320 19.41 10.70 -20.09
N ASN A 321 19.07 10.37 -21.34
CA ASN A 321 19.87 10.75 -22.52
C ASN A 321 19.32 12.01 -23.23
N HIS A 322 18.19 12.59 -22.76
CA HIS A 322 17.58 13.71 -23.46
C HIS A 322 18.26 15.04 -23.11
N PRO A 323 18.64 15.89 -24.11
CA PRO A 323 19.44 17.11 -23.88
C PRO A 323 18.74 18.15 -23.00
N LYS A 324 17.40 18.17 -22.94
CA LYS A 324 16.60 19.11 -22.14
C LYS A 324 16.25 18.59 -20.74
N VAL A 325 16.71 17.40 -20.36
CA VAL A 325 16.56 16.84 -19.03
C VAL A 325 17.81 17.13 -18.18
N ALA A 326 17.62 17.57 -16.96
CA ALA A 326 18.70 17.84 -16.01
C ALA A 326 19.00 16.63 -15.14
N THR A 327 17.96 16.02 -14.56
CA THR A 327 18.06 14.84 -13.67
C THR A 327 16.89 13.89 -13.93
N VAL A 328 17.09 12.60 -13.63
CA VAL A 328 16.04 11.58 -13.65
C VAL A 328 16.10 10.81 -12.32
N ASN A 329 15.00 10.77 -11.60
CA ASN A 329 14.85 9.99 -10.39
C ASN A 329 14.11 8.68 -10.73
N TYR A 330 14.87 7.61 -10.84
CA TYR A 330 14.38 6.26 -11.09
C TYR A 330 15.42 5.25 -10.59
N ALA A 331 15.06 4.44 -9.61
CA ALA A 331 16.00 3.52 -8.96
C ALA A 331 16.52 2.40 -9.88
N GLY A 332 15.91 2.19 -11.03
CA GLY A 332 16.35 1.23 -12.04
C GLY A 332 17.51 1.70 -12.95
N LEU A 333 17.95 2.96 -12.87
CA LEU A 333 19.11 3.47 -13.56
C LEU A 333 20.38 3.21 -12.75
N GLU A 334 21.48 2.75 -13.38
CA GLU A 334 22.76 2.50 -12.71
C GLU A 334 23.34 3.74 -12.03
N THR A 335 22.95 4.93 -12.50
CA THR A 335 23.35 6.21 -11.91
C THR A 335 22.54 6.61 -10.69
N SER A 336 21.48 5.87 -10.36
CA SER A 336 20.65 6.14 -9.19
C SER A 336 21.36 5.79 -7.89
N PRO A 337 21.26 6.62 -6.85
CA PRO A 337 21.81 6.29 -5.53
C PRO A 337 21.20 5.03 -4.91
N TRP A 338 19.99 4.66 -5.30
CA TRP A 338 19.27 3.46 -4.79
C TRP A 338 19.46 2.21 -5.65
N TYR A 339 20.27 2.27 -6.72
CA TYR A 339 20.54 1.11 -7.57
C TYR A 339 21.15 -0.06 -6.79
N SER A 340 22.02 0.24 -5.82
CA SER A 340 22.62 -0.79 -4.93
C SER A 340 21.58 -1.50 -4.06
N ILE A 341 20.51 -0.82 -3.64
CA ILE A 341 19.41 -1.42 -2.87
C ILE A 341 18.60 -2.34 -3.78
N LYS A 342 18.32 -1.90 -5.02
CA LYS A 342 17.69 -2.76 -6.04
C LYS A 342 18.46 -4.08 -6.21
N GLU A 343 19.78 -4.02 -6.38
CA GLU A 343 20.64 -5.21 -6.54
C GLU A 343 20.63 -6.07 -5.25
N LYS A 344 20.75 -5.44 -4.07
CA LYS A 344 20.68 -6.13 -2.78
C LYS A 344 19.38 -6.92 -2.61
N LEU A 345 18.25 -6.35 -3.02
CA LEU A 345 16.93 -6.98 -2.93
C LEU A 345 16.64 -7.94 -4.10
N GLY A 346 17.53 -8.03 -5.10
CA GLY A 346 17.36 -8.90 -6.27
C GLY A 346 16.18 -8.50 -7.15
N LEU A 347 15.87 -7.21 -7.26
CA LEU A 347 14.71 -6.75 -8.02
C LEU A 347 15.03 -6.61 -9.49
N ASP A 348 14.21 -7.21 -10.35
CA ASP A 348 14.29 -7.00 -11.81
C ASP A 348 13.81 -5.60 -12.21
N TYR A 349 12.83 -5.06 -11.47
CA TYR A 349 12.16 -3.79 -11.73
C TYR A 349 12.00 -2.95 -10.45
N THR A 350 11.82 -1.64 -10.61
CA THR A 350 11.76 -0.66 -9.51
C THR A 350 10.52 0.23 -9.55
N GLY A 351 9.42 -0.30 -10.08
CA GLY A 351 8.18 0.43 -10.23
C GLY A 351 8.08 1.18 -11.56
N SER A 352 6.97 1.86 -11.77
CA SER A 352 6.69 2.61 -13.00
C SER A 352 6.28 4.07 -12.75
N VAL A 353 6.48 4.54 -11.54
CA VAL A 353 6.45 5.97 -11.21
C VAL A 353 7.89 6.46 -11.20
N LEU A 354 8.14 7.57 -11.87
CA LEU A 354 9.43 8.22 -11.91
C LEU A 354 9.25 9.75 -11.95
N SER A 355 10.27 10.48 -11.57
CA SER A 355 10.31 11.92 -11.75
C SER A 355 11.58 12.37 -12.46
N PHE A 356 11.52 13.53 -13.09
CA PHE A 356 12.66 14.14 -13.74
C PHE A 356 12.55 15.65 -13.69
N ASP A 357 13.70 16.31 -13.75
CA ASP A 357 13.80 17.76 -13.83
C ASP A 357 14.14 18.16 -15.25
N ILE A 358 13.39 19.09 -15.82
CA ILE A 358 13.77 19.69 -17.10
C ILE A 358 14.80 20.81 -16.90
N LYS A 359 15.60 21.08 -17.93
CA LYS A 359 16.45 22.26 -17.95
C LYS A 359 15.59 23.50 -18.26
N GLY A 360 15.11 24.12 -17.17
CA GLY A 360 14.19 25.25 -17.25
C GLY A 360 13.58 25.54 -15.88
N ASP A 361 12.54 26.33 -15.90
CA ASP A 361 11.77 26.73 -14.71
C ASP A 361 10.38 26.07 -14.71
N LYS A 362 9.54 26.54 -13.81
CA LYS A 362 8.15 26.10 -13.68
C LYS A 362 7.35 26.30 -15.00
N ASP A 363 7.55 27.42 -15.68
CA ASP A 363 6.78 27.74 -16.89
C ASP A 363 7.16 26.81 -18.04
N ALA A 364 8.43 26.41 -18.12
CA ALA A 364 8.90 25.38 -19.06
C ALA A 364 8.30 24.00 -18.72
N ALA A 365 8.23 23.63 -17.42
CA ALA A 365 7.58 22.38 -16.98
C ALA A 365 6.08 22.37 -17.34
N TRP A 366 5.41 23.47 -17.16
CA TRP A 366 3.99 23.61 -17.54
C TRP A 366 3.79 23.55 -19.04
N ALA A 367 4.61 24.26 -19.84
CA ALA A 367 4.55 24.20 -21.30
C ALA A 367 4.75 22.76 -21.83
N PHE A 368 5.70 22.01 -21.22
CA PHE A 368 5.89 20.60 -21.52
C PHE A 368 4.62 19.79 -21.25
N ILE A 369 4.05 19.89 -20.03
CA ILE A 369 2.88 19.11 -19.63
C ILE A 369 1.67 19.43 -20.51
N ASP A 370 1.42 20.72 -20.79
CA ASP A 370 0.26 21.18 -21.56
C ASP A 370 0.32 20.73 -23.03
N ALA A 371 1.50 20.42 -23.55
CA ALA A 371 1.67 19.94 -24.91
C ALA A 371 1.38 18.44 -25.08
N LEU A 372 1.42 17.66 -24.01
CA LEU A 372 1.19 16.21 -24.07
C LEU A 372 -0.25 15.90 -24.49
N LYS A 373 -0.42 14.84 -25.26
CA LYS A 373 -1.73 14.41 -25.78
C LYS A 373 -2.14 13.01 -25.30
N LEU A 374 -1.16 12.14 -25.07
CA LEU A 374 -1.37 10.79 -24.59
C LEU A 374 -1.36 10.77 -23.07
N HIS A 375 -0.39 11.43 -22.43
CA HIS A 375 -0.32 11.51 -20.97
C HIS A 375 -1.45 12.37 -20.41
N SER A 376 -2.23 11.83 -19.49
CA SER A 376 -3.28 12.59 -18.79
C SER A 376 -2.68 13.38 -17.63
N ASN A 377 -2.91 14.69 -17.60
CA ASN A 377 -2.54 15.53 -16.44
C ASN A 377 -3.56 15.32 -15.33
N VAL A 378 -3.23 14.44 -14.40
CA VAL A 378 -4.12 14.02 -13.30
C VAL A 378 -3.34 13.56 -12.07
N ALA A 379 -3.80 13.96 -10.88
CA ALA A 379 -3.20 13.58 -9.60
C ALA A 379 -3.53 12.13 -9.22
N ASN A 380 -3.08 11.16 -10.03
CA ASN A 380 -3.19 9.73 -9.77
C ASN A 380 -1.88 9.03 -10.16
N VAL A 381 -1.75 7.74 -9.85
CA VAL A 381 -0.67 6.83 -10.27
C VAL A 381 -1.23 5.44 -10.45
N GLY A 382 -0.54 4.58 -11.19
CA GLY A 382 -0.88 3.16 -11.29
C GLY A 382 -2.09 2.85 -12.17
N ASP A 383 -2.45 3.76 -13.06
CA ASP A 383 -3.43 3.53 -14.11
C ASP A 383 -2.75 2.88 -15.33
N VAL A 384 -3.49 2.06 -16.07
CA VAL A 384 -3.03 1.50 -17.37
C VAL A 384 -2.67 2.59 -18.39
N ARG A 385 -3.19 3.81 -18.20
CA ARG A 385 -2.86 4.99 -18.98
C ARG A 385 -1.68 5.72 -18.39
N SER A 386 -0.84 6.30 -19.24
CA SER A 386 0.25 7.18 -18.81
C SER A 386 -0.27 8.49 -18.23
N LEU A 387 0.23 8.86 -17.06
CA LEU A 387 -0.20 10.05 -16.32
C LEU A 387 0.99 10.97 -16.05
N VAL A 388 0.71 12.26 -15.97
CA VAL A 388 1.70 13.30 -15.68
C VAL A 388 1.14 14.29 -14.66
N VAL A 389 2.00 14.83 -13.79
CA VAL A 389 1.71 16.00 -12.96
C VAL A 389 2.95 16.83 -12.72
N HIS A 390 2.75 18.09 -12.32
CA HIS A 390 3.77 18.95 -11.73
C HIS A 390 3.66 18.93 -10.20
N PRO A 391 4.50 18.17 -9.47
CA PRO A 391 4.30 17.93 -8.05
C PRO A 391 4.26 19.19 -7.20
N ALA A 392 5.16 20.15 -7.47
CA ALA A 392 5.28 21.38 -6.68
C ALA A 392 3.99 22.23 -6.65
N THR A 393 3.18 22.19 -7.72
CA THR A 393 1.93 22.98 -7.80
C THR A 393 0.66 22.14 -7.66
N THR A 394 0.77 20.83 -7.43
CA THR A 394 -0.38 19.92 -7.31
C THR A 394 -0.30 19.10 -6.02
N THR A 395 0.36 17.93 -6.06
CA THR A 395 0.39 16.97 -4.94
C THR A 395 1.14 17.49 -3.71
N HIS A 396 2.02 18.48 -3.86
CA HIS A 396 2.82 19.09 -2.80
C HIS A 396 2.62 20.62 -2.72
N SER A 397 1.49 21.11 -3.24
CA SER A 397 1.21 22.57 -3.28
C SER A 397 1.07 23.22 -1.90
N GLN A 398 0.91 22.45 -0.84
CA GLN A 398 0.84 22.93 0.54
C GLN A 398 2.19 22.91 1.25
N SER A 399 3.22 22.30 0.64
CA SER A 399 4.57 22.22 1.20
C SER A 399 5.32 23.54 1.01
N ASN A 400 6.09 23.93 2.00
CA ASN A 400 7.04 25.04 1.89
C ASN A 400 8.30 24.63 1.09
N GLU A 401 9.18 25.59 0.77
CA GLU A 401 10.36 25.36 -0.05
C GLU A 401 11.33 24.33 0.56
N GLU A 402 11.46 24.29 1.89
CA GLU A 402 12.32 23.33 2.57
C GLU A 402 11.73 21.91 2.51
N GLU A 403 10.43 21.79 2.72
CA GLU A 403 9.71 20.50 2.58
C GLU A 403 9.79 19.97 1.15
N LEU A 404 9.59 20.82 0.13
CA LEU A 404 9.79 20.45 -1.27
C LEU A 404 11.20 19.96 -1.54
N ARG A 405 12.21 20.68 -1.02
CA ARG A 405 13.61 20.29 -1.17
C ARG A 405 13.92 18.94 -0.49
N ARG A 406 13.37 18.68 0.70
CA ARG A 406 13.52 17.40 1.41
C ARG A 406 12.84 16.26 0.63
N ALA A 407 11.72 16.55 -0.02
CA ALA A 407 11.03 15.62 -0.91
C ALA A 407 11.70 15.49 -2.30
N GLY A 408 12.85 16.16 -2.54
CA GLY A 408 13.55 16.16 -3.83
C GLY A 408 12.76 16.79 -4.97
N ILE A 409 11.86 17.71 -4.65
CA ILE A 409 11.00 18.39 -5.60
C ILE A 409 11.48 19.83 -5.77
N ASN A 410 11.69 20.23 -7.02
CA ASN A 410 11.96 21.63 -7.38
C ASN A 410 10.89 22.16 -8.36
N GLN A 411 11.04 23.41 -8.82
CA GLN A 411 10.06 24.05 -9.71
C GLN A 411 10.08 23.50 -11.15
N SER A 412 11.05 22.70 -11.53
CA SER A 412 11.15 22.06 -12.84
C SER A 412 10.85 20.56 -12.80
N THR A 413 10.48 20.03 -11.63
CA THR A 413 10.21 18.60 -11.45
C THR A 413 8.89 18.21 -12.07
N ILE A 414 8.91 17.17 -12.89
CA ILE A 414 7.74 16.51 -13.49
C ILE A 414 7.71 15.06 -13.01
N ARG A 415 6.53 14.59 -12.58
CA ARG A 415 6.31 13.17 -12.23
C ARG A 415 5.52 12.49 -13.33
N LEU A 416 5.96 11.31 -13.73
CA LEU A 416 5.25 10.40 -14.62
C LEU A 416 4.79 9.16 -13.85
N SER A 417 3.61 8.65 -14.18
CA SER A 417 3.19 7.27 -13.91
C SER A 417 3.03 6.61 -15.27
N VAL A 418 4.00 5.80 -15.65
CA VAL A 418 4.08 5.23 -16.99
C VAL A 418 3.07 4.10 -17.16
N GLY A 419 2.24 4.20 -18.19
CA GLY A 419 1.18 3.23 -18.49
C GLY A 419 1.67 2.02 -19.29
N ILE A 420 0.71 1.28 -19.84
CA ILE A 420 0.97 0.04 -20.61
C ILE A 420 0.80 0.21 -22.13
N GLU A 421 0.66 1.44 -22.59
CA GLU A 421 0.53 1.78 -24.01
C GLU A 421 1.77 1.32 -24.80
N ASN A 422 1.73 1.45 -26.13
CA ASN A 422 2.91 1.23 -26.96
C ASN A 422 4.01 2.22 -26.55
N ILE A 423 5.21 1.71 -26.30
CA ILE A 423 6.34 2.52 -25.82
C ILE A 423 6.75 3.63 -26.82
N ASP A 424 6.64 3.37 -28.12
CA ASP A 424 7.00 4.37 -29.13
C ASP A 424 6.02 5.54 -29.10
N ASP A 425 4.74 5.30 -28.81
CA ASP A 425 3.74 6.35 -28.65
C ASP A 425 3.98 7.18 -27.39
N ILE A 426 4.35 6.52 -26.28
CA ILE A 426 4.73 7.21 -25.02
C ILE A 426 5.91 8.13 -25.27
N ILE A 427 6.98 7.64 -25.90
CA ILE A 427 8.19 8.43 -26.19
C ILE A 427 7.87 9.57 -27.17
N ALA A 428 7.07 9.32 -28.20
CA ALA A 428 6.69 10.35 -29.17
C ALA A 428 5.89 11.49 -28.51
N ASP A 429 5.03 11.18 -27.55
CA ASP A 429 4.29 12.19 -26.80
C ASP A 429 5.22 13.03 -25.91
N LEU A 430 6.18 12.40 -25.22
CA LEU A 430 7.20 13.10 -24.43
C LEU A 430 8.08 14.01 -25.31
N GLU A 431 8.49 13.55 -26.50
CA GLU A 431 9.25 14.37 -27.50
C GLU A 431 8.43 15.59 -27.95
N ALA A 432 7.11 15.41 -28.15
CA ALA A 432 6.25 16.55 -28.50
C ALA A 432 6.19 17.58 -27.35
N GLY A 433 6.19 17.13 -26.07
CA GLY A 433 6.35 18.01 -24.92
C GLY A 433 7.67 18.78 -24.94
N PHE A 434 8.79 18.08 -25.16
CA PHE A 434 10.12 18.70 -25.24
C PHE A 434 10.25 19.69 -26.40
N ALA A 435 9.51 19.52 -27.48
CA ALA A 435 9.53 20.46 -28.61
C ALA A 435 9.00 21.85 -28.24
N THR A 436 8.21 22.01 -27.20
CA THR A 436 7.62 23.30 -26.79
C THR A 436 8.53 24.14 -25.90
N ILE A 437 9.57 23.56 -25.34
CA ILE A 437 10.50 24.26 -24.46
C ILE A 437 11.79 24.58 -25.20
N SER A 438 12.38 25.73 -24.93
CA SER A 438 13.60 26.25 -25.61
C SER A 438 14.89 25.65 -25.03
#